data_470164b6e7787ba39af742e1ade6adad
#
_entry.id   470164b6e7787ba39af742e1ade6adad
#
_cell.length_a   1.000
_cell.length_b   1.000
_cell.length_c   1.000
_cell.angle_alpha   90.00
_cell.angle_beta   90.00
_cell.angle_gamma   90.00
#
_symmetry.space_group_name_H-M   'P 1'
#
loop_
_entity.id
_entity.type
_entity.pdbx_description
1 polymer ?
#
loop_
_entity_poly.entity_id
_entity_poly.type
_entity_poly.pdbx_seq_one_letter_code
_entity_poly.pdbx_strand_id
1 'polypeptide(L)'
;MVNATVNGTPIALPEGSKVIEAVFASGNYVPTLCGLEGISDIGACRVCVVEIEGVERLVPACNTPLEDGMVIHTDTPRVLETRRVNVSLLLSQHDVQCATCVRNGNCVLQDLAQELNILDVPYEKEPTFTPWDESFPLIRDSSKCVRCLRCVQVCHKVQGCDVWDIKNRATRLDVGVRDGLSIEEAGCTLCGQCITHCPTGALRARDDIDAVLEALADQDVVCAVQVAPAVRTSWGETLDLPRELATEGRLAATFRALGFDYVFDTNFGADMTIMEEGSELLERLGGKGTMPMFTSCCPGWVRYLKIKHPDKLAHLSSAKSPQQMFGALLKEYVGLKLGMVPPRQGAHELAGVREGAGLGIGVSTNPVGTGANDDASVAAAGETSAAASGPMGKRIFNVSCMPCVAKKYEAAVEEMVRETEPDVDAVLTVRELGRLIRLMHVNVAALDETPFDDPMNEGSGAAVIFGATGGVMEAALRSAYFLVNGTNPDPDAFVEVRGLDGWKEKSFDLGGHEVRVAVASGLANAEKLLAAIEAGEVEYDFVEVMACPGGCAGGGGQPIHEARELAGDRGQTLYALDRKRATRFSHESPNVTTCYEECLGEPLSHKAHELLHTDQEQWTL
;
A
#
# COMPACT_ATOMS: atom_id res chain seq x y z
N MET A 1 37.72 -3.57 -15.72
CA MET A 1 36.82 -4.53 -16.39
C MET A 1 37.38 -5.91 -16.15
N VAL A 2 36.54 -6.85 -15.81
CA VAL A 2 36.84 -8.27 -15.59
C VAL A 2 36.25 -9.04 -16.77
N ASN A 3 37.06 -9.90 -17.41
CA ASN A 3 36.62 -10.70 -18.54
C ASN A 3 36.33 -12.12 -18.08
N ALA A 4 35.22 -12.68 -18.53
CA ALA A 4 34.85 -14.07 -18.23
C ALA A 4 34.08 -14.68 -19.41
N THR A 5 33.84 -15.97 -19.35
CA THR A 5 33.08 -16.71 -20.36
C THR A 5 31.94 -17.46 -19.67
N VAL A 6 30.72 -17.29 -20.17
CA VAL A 6 29.53 -18.00 -19.66
C VAL A 6 28.95 -18.88 -20.77
N ASN A 7 28.94 -20.19 -20.58
CA ASN A 7 28.50 -21.17 -21.58
C ASN A 7 29.09 -20.90 -22.98
N GLY A 8 30.36 -20.51 -23.05
CA GLY A 8 31.05 -20.17 -24.28
C GLY A 8 30.88 -18.75 -24.79
N THR A 9 30.03 -17.93 -24.15
CA THR A 9 29.81 -16.53 -24.51
C THR A 9 30.78 -15.62 -23.72
N PRO A 10 31.70 -14.88 -24.37
CA PRO A 10 32.59 -13.94 -23.68
C PRO A 10 31.81 -12.70 -23.19
N ILE A 11 32.14 -12.28 -21.98
CA ILE A 11 31.56 -11.07 -21.36
C ILE A 11 32.66 -10.24 -20.70
N ALA A 12 32.41 -8.94 -20.53
CA ALA A 12 33.28 -8.03 -19.77
C ALA A 12 32.41 -7.12 -18.88
N LEU A 13 32.65 -7.16 -17.57
CA LEU A 13 31.91 -6.40 -16.56
C LEU A 13 32.85 -5.56 -15.69
N PRO A 14 32.35 -4.55 -14.97
CA PRO A 14 33.12 -3.80 -13.99
C PRO A 14 33.75 -4.71 -12.93
N GLU A 15 34.88 -4.30 -12.36
CA GLU A 15 35.45 -4.93 -11.18
C GLU A 15 34.47 -4.84 -9.99
N GLY A 16 34.31 -5.93 -9.23
CA GLY A 16 33.35 -6.05 -8.15
C GLY A 16 32.00 -6.65 -8.55
N SER A 17 31.77 -6.88 -9.86
CA SER A 17 30.58 -7.61 -10.32
C SER A 17 30.57 -9.05 -9.79
N LYS A 18 29.36 -9.64 -9.73
CA LYS A 18 29.15 -11.03 -9.30
C LYS A 18 28.95 -11.97 -10.49
N VAL A 19 29.17 -13.25 -10.26
CA VAL A 19 28.94 -14.30 -11.28
C VAL A 19 27.51 -14.26 -11.83
N ILE A 20 26.50 -13.95 -11.01
CA ILE A 20 25.11 -13.87 -11.47
C ILE A 20 24.90 -12.74 -12.49
N GLU A 21 25.57 -11.61 -12.31
CA GLU A 21 25.51 -10.48 -13.26
C GLU A 21 26.14 -10.86 -14.61
N ALA A 22 27.25 -11.64 -14.55
CA ALA A 22 27.88 -12.19 -15.74
C ALA A 22 26.94 -13.15 -16.49
N VAL A 23 26.21 -14.00 -15.77
CA VAL A 23 25.21 -14.91 -16.34
C VAL A 23 24.13 -14.13 -17.08
N PHE A 24 23.55 -13.11 -16.44
CA PHE A 24 22.49 -12.31 -17.08
C PHE A 24 23.02 -11.49 -18.26
N ALA A 25 24.20 -10.87 -18.13
CA ALA A 25 24.83 -10.11 -19.20
C ALA A 25 25.14 -10.96 -20.45
N SER A 26 25.38 -12.26 -20.28
CA SER A 26 25.58 -13.19 -21.39
C SER A 26 24.29 -13.67 -22.07
N GLY A 27 23.11 -13.20 -21.60
CA GLY A 27 21.80 -13.67 -22.07
C GLY A 27 21.40 -15.04 -21.52
N ASN A 28 22.18 -15.61 -20.60
CA ASN A 28 21.83 -16.85 -19.91
C ASN A 28 21.00 -16.58 -18.66
N TYR A 29 20.40 -17.63 -18.11
CA TYR A 29 19.55 -17.57 -16.92
C TYR A 29 20.02 -18.58 -15.87
N VAL A 30 19.94 -18.17 -14.62
CA VAL A 30 20.12 -19.02 -13.44
C VAL A 30 19.02 -18.70 -12.43
N PRO A 31 18.23 -19.69 -11.98
CA PRO A 31 17.14 -19.45 -11.05
C PRO A 31 17.66 -19.00 -9.69
N THR A 32 16.91 -18.13 -9.02
CA THR A 32 17.21 -17.62 -7.67
C THR A 32 16.01 -17.78 -6.74
N LEU A 33 16.24 -17.94 -5.44
CA LEU A 33 15.17 -17.97 -4.43
C LEU A 33 15.47 -17.04 -3.25
N CYS A 34 16.69 -17.04 -2.71
CA CYS A 34 17.05 -16.17 -1.58
C CYS A 34 17.67 -14.84 -2.02
N GLY A 35 18.14 -14.74 -3.26
CA GLY A 35 18.76 -13.53 -3.80
C GLY A 35 17.73 -12.41 -4.00
N LEU A 36 18.11 -11.18 -3.61
CA LEU A 36 17.43 -9.93 -3.91
C LEU A 36 18.50 -8.90 -4.23
N GLU A 37 18.44 -8.30 -5.40
CA GLU A 37 19.41 -7.32 -5.84
C GLU A 37 19.51 -6.16 -4.84
N GLY A 38 20.72 -5.76 -4.46
CA GLY A 38 20.97 -4.70 -3.49
C GLY A 38 20.56 -5.01 -2.04
N ILE A 39 19.76 -6.05 -1.79
CA ILE A 39 19.20 -6.37 -0.46
C ILE A 39 19.75 -7.66 0.11
N SER A 40 19.70 -8.78 -0.62
CA SER A 40 20.08 -10.10 -0.11
C SER A 40 20.90 -10.92 -1.11
N ASP A 41 22.12 -11.25 -0.74
CA ASP A 41 23.07 -12.07 -1.50
C ASP A 41 23.75 -13.14 -0.64
N ILE A 42 23.02 -13.65 0.35
CA ILE A 42 23.56 -14.55 1.39
C ILE A 42 23.88 -15.97 0.91
N GLY A 43 23.42 -16.36 -0.29
CA GLY A 43 23.66 -17.68 -0.87
C GLY A 43 23.07 -18.85 -0.09
N ALA A 44 21.99 -18.64 0.70
CA ALA A 44 21.44 -19.64 1.62
C ALA A 44 20.77 -20.83 0.89
N CYS A 45 19.95 -20.56 -0.15
CA CYS A 45 19.13 -21.59 -0.80
C CYS A 45 19.92 -22.52 -1.73
N ARG A 46 21.08 -22.12 -2.23
CA ARG A 46 21.91 -22.87 -3.19
C ARG A 46 21.20 -23.26 -4.50
N VAL A 47 20.15 -22.54 -4.88
CA VAL A 47 19.44 -22.77 -6.14
C VAL A 47 20.21 -22.21 -7.34
N CYS A 48 20.93 -21.10 -7.14
CA CYS A 48 21.70 -20.43 -8.19
C CYS A 48 23.12 -20.99 -8.40
N VAL A 49 23.37 -22.26 -8.06
CA VAL A 49 24.72 -22.86 -8.22
C VAL A 49 25.12 -22.94 -9.69
N VAL A 50 26.42 -22.70 -9.93
CA VAL A 50 27.09 -22.83 -11.24
C VAL A 50 28.38 -23.59 -11.07
N GLU A 51 28.90 -24.11 -12.18
CA GLU A 51 30.23 -24.75 -12.25
C GLU A 51 31.22 -23.74 -12.84
N ILE A 52 32.41 -23.65 -12.23
CA ILE A 52 33.52 -22.82 -12.71
C ILE A 52 34.69 -23.74 -13.02
N GLU A 53 35.28 -23.64 -14.20
CA GLU A 53 36.44 -24.46 -14.57
C GLU A 53 37.59 -24.25 -13.59
N GLY A 54 38.21 -25.34 -13.18
CA GLY A 54 39.28 -25.32 -12.19
C GLY A 54 38.83 -25.24 -10.73
N VAL A 55 37.53 -25.11 -10.46
CA VAL A 55 36.92 -25.11 -9.12
C VAL A 55 36.16 -26.41 -8.89
N GLU A 56 36.59 -27.25 -7.98
CA GLU A 56 36.00 -28.58 -7.75
C GLU A 56 34.52 -28.48 -7.25
N ARG A 57 34.21 -27.49 -6.41
CA ARG A 57 32.86 -27.30 -5.83
C ARG A 57 31.99 -26.41 -6.71
N LEU A 58 30.71 -26.70 -6.76
CA LEU A 58 29.72 -25.74 -7.30
C LEU A 58 29.60 -24.52 -6.39
N VAL A 59 29.52 -23.33 -6.97
CA VAL A 59 29.44 -22.07 -6.24
C VAL A 59 28.08 -21.36 -6.49
N PRO A 60 27.54 -20.65 -5.52
CA PRO A 60 26.31 -19.87 -5.74
C PRO A 60 26.62 -18.58 -6.52
N ALA A 61 26.00 -18.41 -7.68
CA ALA A 61 26.26 -17.27 -8.55
C ALA A 61 25.91 -15.91 -7.89
N CYS A 62 24.89 -15.88 -7.00
CA CYS A 62 24.39 -14.65 -6.40
C CYS A 62 25.37 -13.92 -5.48
N ASN A 63 26.37 -14.62 -4.91
CA ASN A 63 27.33 -14.03 -3.97
C ASN A 63 28.80 -14.37 -4.28
N THR A 64 29.07 -15.02 -5.40
CA THR A 64 30.46 -15.30 -5.84
C THR A 64 30.95 -14.09 -6.64
N PRO A 65 32.08 -13.45 -6.23
CA PRO A 65 32.71 -12.39 -7.02
C PRO A 65 33.12 -12.91 -8.39
N LEU A 66 33.01 -12.08 -9.42
CA LEU A 66 33.52 -12.38 -10.76
C LEU A 66 35.00 -12.07 -10.80
N GLU A 67 35.83 -13.04 -11.26
CA GLU A 67 37.26 -12.87 -11.42
C GLU A 67 37.68 -13.01 -12.88
N ASP A 68 38.82 -12.39 -13.25
CA ASP A 68 39.29 -12.36 -14.64
C ASP A 68 39.68 -13.77 -15.12
N GLY A 69 39.21 -14.12 -16.31
CA GLY A 69 39.45 -15.43 -16.92
C GLY A 69 38.53 -16.56 -16.46
N MET A 70 37.51 -16.29 -15.61
CA MET A 70 36.57 -17.34 -15.21
C MET A 70 35.82 -17.92 -16.42
N VAL A 71 35.70 -19.25 -16.46
CA VAL A 71 34.87 -20.00 -17.40
C VAL A 71 33.72 -20.64 -16.61
N ILE A 72 32.50 -20.19 -16.85
CA ILE A 72 31.31 -20.48 -16.06
C ILE A 72 30.34 -21.31 -16.88
N HIS A 73 29.84 -22.39 -16.31
CA HIS A 73 28.83 -23.27 -16.88
C HIS A 73 27.58 -23.28 -16.01
N THR A 74 26.41 -23.03 -16.62
CA THR A 74 25.13 -22.87 -15.90
C THR A 74 24.21 -24.06 -16.03
N ASP A 75 24.51 -25.02 -16.92
CA ASP A 75 23.57 -26.06 -17.40
C ASP A 75 24.19 -27.47 -17.48
N THR A 76 25.34 -27.69 -16.83
CA THR A 76 25.93 -29.05 -16.79
C THR A 76 25.00 -30.01 -16.02
N PRO A 77 25.04 -31.33 -16.34
CA PRO A 77 24.23 -32.32 -15.62
C PRO A 77 24.41 -32.25 -14.10
N ARG A 78 25.61 -31.97 -13.65
CA ARG A 78 25.96 -31.81 -12.22
C ARG A 78 25.27 -30.60 -11.61
N VAL A 79 25.23 -29.46 -12.31
CA VAL A 79 24.55 -28.24 -11.88
C VAL A 79 23.04 -28.47 -11.79
N LEU A 80 22.44 -29.05 -12.82
CA LEU A 80 21.00 -29.31 -12.88
C LEU A 80 20.54 -30.28 -11.79
N GLU A 81 21.29 -31.37 -11.58
CA GLU A 81 20.97 -32.32 -10.52
C GLU A 81 21.08 -31.70 -9.14
N THR A 82 22.12 -30.89 -8.88
CA THR A 82 22.27 -30.20 -7.60
C THR A 82 21.13 -29.22 -7.33
N ARG A 83 20.66 -28.49 -8.33
CA ARG A 83 19.49 -27.61 -8.20
C ARG A 83 18.22 -28.38 -7.85
N ARG A 84 17.98 -29.52 -8.54
CA ARG A 84 16.83 -30.41 -8.23
C ARG A 84 16.88 -30.91 -6.79
N VAL A 85 18.02 -31.39 -6.32
CA VAL A 85 18.21 -31.81 -4.94
C VAL A 85 17.92 -30.68 -3.96
N ASN A 86 18.47 -29.50 -4.19
CA ASN A 86 18.28 -28.35 -3.30
C ASN A 86 16.81 -27.92 -3.22
N VAL A 87 16.10 -27.84 -4.35
CA VAL A 87 14.68 -27.48 -4.35
C VAL A 87 13.83 -28.58 -3.75
N SER A 88 14.13 -29.86 -3.99
CA SER A 88 13.43 -30.98 -3.35
C SER A 88 13.59 -30.99 -1.83
N LEU A 89 14.78 -30.61 -1.30
CA LEU A 89 15.01 -30.44 0.13
C LEU A 89 14.20 -29.26 0.69
N LEU A 90 14.04 -28.15 -0.04
CA LEU A 90 13.17 -27.06 0.36
C LEU A 90 11.69 -27.48 0.39
N LEU A 91 11.24 -28.23 -0.62
CA LEU A 91 9.89 -28.78 -0.69
C LEU A 91 9.58 -29.78 0.42
N SER A 92 10.57 -30.55 0.89
CA SER A 92 10.38 -31.50 2.00
C SER A 92 10.08 -30.81 3.33
N GLN A 93 10.48 -29.54 3.48
CA GLN A 93 10.27 -28.75 4.69
C GLN A 93 9.16 -27.69 4.52
N HIS A 94 8.44 -27.75 3.41
CA HIS A 94 7.38 -26.82 3.07
C HIS A 94 6.03 -27.54 3.06
N ASP A 95 5.00 -26.91 3.69
CA ASP A 95 3.62 -27.40 3.59
C ASP A 95 3.06 -27.10 2.20
N VAL A 96 3.06 -28.12 1.34
CA VAL A 96 2.70 -28.02 -0.08
C VAL A 96 1.17 -28.09 -0.25
N GLN A 97 0.43 -27.15 0.34
CA GLN A 97 -1.00 -26.95 0.14
C GLN A 97 -1.26 -25.80 -0.85
N CYS A 98 -0.77 -25.92 -2.07
CA CYS A 98 -0.76 -24.85 -3.05
C CYS A 98 -2.16 -24.34 -3.41
N ALA A 99 -3.15 -25.22 -3.50
CA ALA A 99 -4.52 -24.86 -3.91
C ALA A 99 -5.19 -23.85 -2.94
N THR A 100 -4.84 -23.87 -1.66
CA THR A 100 -5.38 -22.97 -0.63
C THR A 100 -4.39 -21.87 -0.23
N CYS A 101 -3.23 -21.80 -0.87
CA CYS A 101 -2.20 -20.84 -0.54
C CYS A 101 -2.48 -19.47 -1.18
N VAL A 102 -2.27 -18.38 -0.42
CA VAL A 102 -2.39 -17.00 -0.92
C VAL A 102 -1.43 -16.65 -2.07
N ARG A 103 -0.39 -17.47 -2.28
CA ARG A 103 0.59 -17.34 -3.35
C ARG A 103 0.39 -18.37 -4.48
N ASN A 104 -0.74 -19.05 -4.52
CA ASN A 104 -1.03 -19.99 -5.61
C ASN A 104 -1.02 -19.28 -6.98
N GLY A 105 -0.26 -19.80 -7.93
CA GLY A 105 -0.06 -19.19 -9.25
C GLY A 105 0.86 -17.95 -9.27
N ASN A 106 1.44 -17.59 -8.13
CA ASN A 106 2.43 -16.51 -7.99
C ASN A 106 3.42 -16.86 -6.86
N CYS A 107 4.16 -17.96 -7.01
CA CYS A 107 5.03 -18.50 -5.98
C CYS A 107 6.35 -18.99 -6.60
N VAL A 108 7.46 -18.37 -6.22
CA VAL A 108 8.81 -18.72 -6.72
C VAL A 108 9.13 -20.20 -6.52
N LEU A 109 8.68 -20.81 -5.41
CA LEU A 109 8.94 -22.23 -5.15
C LEU A 109 8.14 -23.14 -6.10
N GLN A 110 6.90 -22.77 -6.48
CA GLN A 110 6.13 -23.48 -7.50
C GLN A 110 6.81 -23.40 -8.87
N ASP A 111 7.25 -22.19 -9.26
CA ASP A 111 7.91 -21.95 -10.53
C ASP A 111 9.21 -22.75 -10.62
N LEU A 112 10.04 -22.74 -9.56
CA LEU A 112 11.27 -23.53 -9.48
C LEU A 112 11.01 -25.05 -9.58
N ALA A 113 9.96 -25.55 -8.94
CA ALA A 113 9.61 -26.96 -9.02
C ALA A 113 9.23 -27.37 -10.45
N GLN A 114 8.49 -26.48 -11.14
CA GLN A 114 8.10 -26.68 -12.53
C GLN A 114 9.31 -26.57 -13.48
N GLU A 115 10.11 -25.52 -13.39
CA GLU A 115 11.31 -25.30 -14.22
C GLU A 115 12.31 -26.46 -14.13
N LEU A 116 12.49 -27.00 -12.93
CA LEU A 116 13.44 -28.10 -12.68
C LEU A 116 12.81 -29.48 -12.89
N ASN A 117 11.56 -29.54 -13.37
CA ASN A 117 10.81 -30.77 -13.59
C ASN A 117 10.82 -31.70 -12.37
N ILE A 118 10.52 -31.16 -11.19
CA ILE A 118 10.39 -31.92 -9.95
C ILE A 118 8.96 -32.42 -9.84
N LEU A 119 8.74 -33.70 -10.13
CA LEU A 119 7.43 -34.35 -10.10
C LEU A 119 7.18 -35.11 -8.79
N ASP A 120 8.26 -35.46 -8.08
CA ASP A 120 8.21 -36.15 -6.80
C ASP A 120 9.31 -35.65 -5.88
N VAL A 121 9.07 -35.70 -4.56
CA VAL A 121 10.03 -35.32 -3.52
C VAL A 121 10.41 -36.57 -2.74
N PRO A 122 11.63 -37.12 -2.93
CA PRO A 122 12.04 -38.38 -2.34
C PRO A 122 12.43 -38.27 -0.85
N TYR A 123 12.21 -37.12 -0.23
CA TYR A 123 12.56 -36.86 1.17
C TYR A 123 11.31 -36.84 2.04
N GLU A 124 11.45 -37.26 3.30
CA GLU A 124 10.40 -37.15 4.29
C GLU A 124 9.98 -35.68 4.49
N LYS A 125 8.68 -35.43 4.62
CA LYS A 125 8.13 -34.10 4.79
C LYS A 125 8.04 -33.74 6.28
N GLU A 126 8.77 -32.70 6.66
CA GLU A 126 8.84 -32.20 8.05
C GLU A 126 8.63 -30.66 8.12
N PRO A 127 7.47 -30.13 7.75
CA PRO A 127 7.18 -28.71 7.90
C PRO A 127 7.13 -28.31 9.37
N THR A 128 7.60 -27.11 9.67
CA THR A 128 7.60 -26.57 11.04
C THR A 128 6.37 -25.71 11.25
N PHE A 129 5.60 -25.99 12.31
CA PHE A 129 4.43 -25.19 12.70
C PHE A 129 4.75 -24.41 13.98
N THR A 130 4.62 -23.09 13.93
CA THR A 130 4.77 -22.18 15.06
C THR A 130 3.48 -21.39 15.22
N PRO A 131 2.85 -21.35 16.40
CA PRO A 131 1.67 -20.53 16.63
C PRO A 131 1.91 -19.06 16.28
N TRP A 132 0.89 -18.40 15.78
CA TRP A 132 0.91 -17.00 15.41
C TRP A 132 -0.40 -16.33 15.85
N ASP A 133 -0.34 -15.06 16.25
CA ASP A 133 -1.52 -14.26 16.53
C ASP A 133 -2.17 -13.82 15.20
N GLU A 134 -3.33 -14.38 14.90
CA GLU A 134 -4.07 -14.09 13.67
C GLU A 134 -4.87 -12.77 13.73
N SER A 135 -4.98 -12.15 14.92
CA SER A 135 -5.61 -10.84 15.06
C SER A 135 -4.70 -9.70 14.55
N PHE A 136 -3.37 -9.91 14.60
CA PHE A 136 -2.39 -8.93 14.12
C PHE A 136 -2.47 -8.75 12.60
N PRO A 137 -2.32 -7.51 12.07
CA PRO A 137 -2.47 -7.25 10.62
C PRO A 137 -1.48 -7.97 9.70
N LEU A 138 -0.38 -8.50 10.24
CA LEU A 138 0.62 -9.31 9.54
C LEU A 138 0.61 -10.73 10.07
N ILE A 139 0.37 -11.69 9.18
CA ILE A 139 0.29 -13.13 9.51
C ILE A 139 1.54 -13.85 9.02
N ARG A 140 2.07 -14.73 9.87
CA ARG A 140 3.17 -15.64 9.53
C ARG A 140 2.73 -17.11 9.64
N ASP A 141 2.90 -17.83 8.54
CA ASP A 141 2.77 -19.28 8.48
C ASP A 141 4.18 -19.90 8.35
N SER A 142 4.69 -20.42 9.46
CA SER A 142 6.04 -21.00 9.50
C SER A 142 6.19 -22.26 8.65
N SER A 143 5.11 -23.00 8.43
CA SER A 143 5.09 -24.22 7.62
C SER A 143 5.41 -23.95 6.14
N LYS A 144 5.17 -22.72 5.68
CA LYS A 144 5.45 -22.27 4.31
C LYS A 144 6.79 -21.52 4.19
N CYS A 145 7.57 -21.43 5.28
CA CYS A 145 8.83 -20.72 5.29
C CYS A 145 9.97 -21.59 4.70
N VAL A 146 10.60 -21.11 3.63
CA VAL A 146 11.77 -21.75 2.97
C VAL A 146 13.10 -21.24 3.50
N ARG A 147 13.11 -20.47 4.58
CA ARG A 147 14.29 -19.95 5.28
C ARG A 147 15.26 -19.19 4.38
N CYS A 148 14.73 -18.46 3.41
CA CYS A 148 15.51 -17.68 2.46
C CYS A 148 16.10 -16.40 3.05
N LEU A 149 15.65 -15.97 4.23
CA LEU A 149 16.07 -14.78 4.98
C LEU A 149 15.79 -13.44 4.26
N ARG A 150 14.99 -13.39 3.20
CA ARG A 150 14.64 -12.13 2.53
C ARG A 150 13.95 -11.16 3.49
N CYS A 151 13.01 -11.64 4.32
CA CYS A 151 12.30 -10.82 5.32
C CYS A 151 13.26 -10.25 6.37
N VAL A 152 14.27 -11.00 6.80
CA VAL A 152 15.31 -10.52 7.72
C VAL A 152 16.10 -9.38 7.06
N GLN A 153 16.59 -9.62 5.83
CA GLN A 153 17.43 -8.64 5.13
C GLN A 153 16.68 -7.35 4.77
N VAL A 154 15.44 -7.45 4.29
CA VAL A 154 14.64 -6.25 3.96
C VAL A 154 14.25 -5.46 5.21
N CYS A 155 13.90 -6.15 6.31
CA CYS A 155 13.58 -5.51 7.58
C CYS A 155 14.78 -4.78 8.18
N HIS A 156 15.98 -5.38 8.06
CA HIS A 156 17.24 -4.78 8.51
C HIS A 156 17.70 -3.63 7.60
N LYS A 157 17.95 -3.92 6.32
CA LYS A 157 18.64 -2.98 5.41
C LYS A 157 17.74 -1.86 4.88
N VAL A 158 16.47 -2.15 4.62
CA VAL A 158 15.54 -1.20 3.98
C VAL A 158 14.71 -0.46 5.03
N GLN A 159 14.34 -1.17 6.11
CA GLN A 159 13.44 -0.61 7.13
C GLN A 159 14.14 -0.25 8.46
N GLY A 160 15.32 -0.80 8.75
CA GLY A 160 16.01 -0.53 10.02
C GLY A 160 15.24 -0.94 11.27
N CYS A 161 14.25 -1.85 11.13
CA CYS A 161 13.36 -2.25 12.24
C CYS A 161 13.84 -3.49 13.00
N ASP A 162 14.58 -4.40 12.34
CA ASP A 162 15.15 -5.61 12.93
C ASP A 162 14.15 -6.53 13.66
N VAL A 163 12.93 -6.61 13.12
CA VAL A 163 11.86 -7.43 13.73
C VAL A 163 12.12 -8.92 13.53
N TRP A 164 12.62 -9.30 12.36
CA TRP A 164 12.85 -10.70 12.01
C TRP A 164 14.29 -11.13 12.29
N ASP A 165 14.45 -12.32 12.86
CA ASP A 165 15.78 -12.90 13.12
C ASP A 165 15.78 -14.41 12.90
N ILE A 166 17.00 -14.97 12.88
CA ILE A 166 17.25 -16.41 12.78
C ILE A 166 17.11 -17.04 14.16
N LYS A 167 16.25 -18.03 14.27
CA LYS A 167 16.09 -18.87 15.45
C LYS A 167 16.71 -20.25 15.21
N ASN A 168 17.31 -20.79 16.26
CA ASN A 168 17.92 -22.11 16.25
C ASN A 168 19.10 -22.23 15.27
N ARG A 169 19.57 -23.46 15.05
CA ARG A 169 20.74 -23.75 14.18
C ARG A 169 20.57 -25.08 13.44
N ALA A 170 21.38 -25.28 12.41
CA ALA A 170 21.43 -26.48 11.59
C ALA A 170 20.02 -26.86 11.06
N THR A 171 19.60 -28.11 11.19
CA THR A 171 18.31 -28.61 10.69
C THR A 171 17.10 -27.98 11.37
N ARG A 172 17.29 -27.38 12.54
CA ARG A 172 16.24 -26.68 13.29
C ARG A 172 16.20 -25.17 13.03
N LEU A 173 17.05 -24.66 12.12
CA LEU A 173 17.04 -23.25 11.76
C LEU A 173 15.63 -22.83 11.34
N ASP A 174 15.14 -21.75 11.92
CA ASP A 174 13.86 -21.11 11.56
C ASP A 174 14.05 -19.60 11.52
N VAL A 175 13.09 -18.90 10.91
CA VAL A 175 13.00 -17.45 10.93
C VAL A 175 11.84 -17.08 11.85
N GLY A 176 12.06 -16.24 12.83
CA GLY A 176 11.04 -15.81 13.77
C GLY A 176 11.22 -14.36 14.17
N VAL A 177 10.41 -13.90 15.10
CA VAL A 177 10.57 -12.57 15.70
C VAL A 177 11.79 -12.58 16.62
N ARG A 178 12.61 -11.52 16.58
CA ARG A 178 13.84 -11.41 17.39
C ARG A 178 13.57 -11.67 18.86
N ASP A 179 14.55 -12.17 19.58
CA ASP A 179 14.57 -12.39 21.03
C ASP A 179 13.42 -13.25 21.59
N GLY A 180 12.57 -13.83 20.72
CA GLY A 180 11.38 -14.59 21.10
C GLY A 180 10.20 -13.73 21.55
N LEU A 181 10.25 -12.44 21.28
CA LEU A 181 9.18 -11.48 21.54
C LEU A 181 7.95 -11.77 20.67
N SER A 182 6.80 -11.20 21.02
CA SER A 182 5.70 -11.03 20.10
C SER A 182 6.10 -10.07 18.98
N ILE A 183 5.38 -10.09 17.86
CA ILE A 183 5.70 -9.18 16.74
C ILE A 183 5.45 -7.72 17.10
N GLU A 184 4.54 -7.47 17.99
CA GLU A 184 4.19 -6.15 18.52
C GLU A 184 5.29 -5.61 19.43
N GLU A 185 5.70 -6.39 20.45
CA GLU A 185 6.82 -6.06 21.34
C GLU A 185 8.15 -5.85 20.58
N ALA A 186 8.35 -6.55 19.46
CA ALA A 186 9.52 -6.36 18.61
C ALA A 186 9.48 -5.06 17.80
N GLY A 187 8.40 -4.29 17.90
CA GLY A 187 8.26 -3.00 17.25
C GLY A 187 8.05 -3.09 15.73
N CYS A 188 7.19 -4.01 15.28
CA CYS A 188 6.83 -4.09 13.86
C CYS A 188 6.04 -2.85 13.43
N THR A 189 6.52 -2.14 12.42
CA THR A 189 5.87 -0.94 11.85
C THR A 189 4.74 -1.25 10.86
N LEU A 190 4.48 -2.53 10.58
CA LEU A 190 3.47 -2.98 9.62
C LEU A 190 3.67 -2.46 8.19
N CYS A 191 4.88 -2.05 7.82
CA CYS A 191 5.20 -1.58 6.46
C CYS A 191 4.92 -2.64 5.37
N GLY A 192 4.88 -3.93 5.74
CA GLY A 192 4.56 -5.03 4.83
C GLY A 192 5.65 -5.39 3.81
N GLN A 193 6.84 -4.77 3.88
CA GLN A 193 7.93 -5.05 2.94
C GLN A 193 8.43 -6.50 3.04
N CYS A 194 8.35 -7.11 4.20
CA CYS A 194 8.65 -8.53 4.36
C CYS A 194 7.64 -9.44 3.62
N ILE A 195 6.39 -8.99 3.43
CA ILE A 195 5.36 -9.72 2.67
C ILE A 195 5.68 -9.65 1.17
N THR A 196 5.95 -8.45 0.64
CA THR A 196 6.22 -8.24 -0.79
C THR A 196 7.47 -8.97 -1.26
N HIS A 197 8.44 -9.15 -0.38
CA HIS A 197 9.70 -9.84 -0.68
C HIS A 197 9.71 -11.33 -0.31
N CYS A 198 8.64 -11.86 0.33
CA CYS A 198 8.54 -13.28 0.62
C CYS A 198 8.29 -14.08 -0.66
N PRO A 199 9.17 -15.06 -1.00
CA PRO A 199 9.03 -15.84 -2.24
C PRO A 199 7.92 -16.89 -2.18
N THR A 200 7.34 -17.09 -0.99
CA THR A 200 6.28 -18.08 -0.73
C THR A 200 5.12 -17.45 0.02
N GLY A 201 4.11 -18.24 0.42
CA GLY A 201 2.99 -17.80 1.24
C GLY A 201 3.25 -17.73 2.74
N ALA A 202 4.52 -17.71 3.18
CA ALA A 202 4.86 -17.71 4.61
C ALA A 202 4.50 -16.39 5.33
N LEU A 203 4.44 -15.28 4.61
CA LEU A 203 4.03 -13.97 5.13
C LEU A 203 2.88 -13.42 4.29
N ARG A 204 1.83 -12.95 4.95
CA ARG A 204 0.65 -12.35 4.33
C ARG A 204 0.05 -11.25 5.21
N ALA A 205 -0.79 -10.42 4.65
CA ALA A 205 -1.68 -9.57 5.44
C ALA A 205 -2.79 -10.43 6.07
N ARG A 206 -3.36 -9.98 7.20
CA ARG A 206 -4.64 -10.51 7.73
C ARG A 206 -5.69 -10.35 6.65
N ASP A 207 -6.59 -11.30 6.56
CA ASP A 207 -7.67 -11.30 5.56
C ASP A 207 -8.93 -10.69 6.16
N ASP A 208 -9.42 -9.61 5.57
CA ASP A 208 -10.64 -8.94 6.02
C ASP A 208 -11.81 -9.17 5.02
N ILE A 209 -11.66 -10.08 4.03
CA ILE A 209 -12.70 -10.36 3.01
C ILE A 209 -13.99 -10.86 3.65
N ASP A 210 -13.92 -11.77 4.62
CA ASP A 210 -15.11 -12.35 5.24
C ASP A 210 -15.95 -11.28 5.95
N ALA A 211 -15.32 -10.35 6.68
CA ALA A 211 -16.03 -9.23 7.30
C ALA A 211 -16.73 -8.31 6.27
N VAL A 212 -16.10 -8.11 5.11
CA VAL A 212 -16.70 -7.34 4.01
C VAL A 212 -17.88 -8.10 3.40
N LEU A 213 -17.76 -9.42 3.18
CA LEU A 213 -18.87 -10.24 2.66
C LEU A 213 -20.06 -10.29 3.61
N GLU A 214 -19.80 -10.39 4.91
CA GLU A 214 -20.85 -10.32 5.94
C GLU A 214 -21.60 -8.98 5.88
N ALA A 215 -20.86 -7.87 5.79
CA ALA A 215 -21.45 -6.54 5.67
C ALA A 215 -22.25 -6.35 4.37
N LEU A 216 -21.74 -6.84 3.23
CA LEU A 216 -22.45 -6.79 1.94
C LEU A 216 -23.74 -7.62 1.92
N ALA A 217 -23.85 -8.63 2.78
CA ALA A 217 -25.04 -9.47 2.91
C ALA A 217 -26.07 -8.92 3.89
N ASP A 218 -25.67 -7.97 4.75
CA ASP A 218 -26.53 -7.39 5.79
C ASP A 218 -27.40 -6.28 5.21
N GLN A 219 -28.73 -6.47 5.27
CA GLN A 219 -29.72 -5.50 4.75
C GLN A 219 -29.87 -4.24 5.63
N ASP A 220 -29.41 -4.28 6.86
CA ASP A 220 -29.46 -3.15 7.80
C ASP A 220 -28.19 -2.28 7.75
N VAL A 221 -27.25 -2.64 6.86
CA VAL A 221 -26.00 -1.93 6.62
C VAL A 221 -26.01 -1.29 5.24
N VAL A 222 -25.38 -0.13 5.12
CA VAL A 222 -25.01 0.51 3.86
C VAL A 222 -23.50 0.35 3.70
N CYS A 223 -23.10 -0.41 2.71
CA CYS A 223 -21.68 -0.67 2.44
C CYS A 223 -21.11 0.40 1.51
N ALA A 224 -20.21 1.23 2.04
CA ALA A 224 -19.47 2.20 1.26
C ALA A 224 -18.00 1.77 1.14
N VAL A 225 -17.38 2.01 -0.02
CA VAL A 225 -15.95 1.80 -0.20
C VAL A 225 -15.26 3.08 -0.62
N GLN A 226 -14.09 3.34 -0.01
CA GLN A 226 -13.16 4.39 -0.40
C GLN A 226 -11.92 3.78 -1.06
N VAL A 227 -11.44 4.37 -2.16
CA VAL A 227 -10.37 3.81 -2.98
C VAL A 227 -9.14 4.72 -2.95
N ALA A 228 -8.02 4.22 -2.41
CA ALA A 228 -6.78 4.99 -2.31
C ALA A 228 -6.13 5.33 -3.67
N PRO A 229 -5.39 6.46 -3.76
CA PRO A 229 -4.73 6.90 -5.00
C PRO A 229 -3.93 5.81 -5.70
N ALA A 230 -3.06 5.09 -4.99
CA ALA A 230 -2.17 4.11 -5.61
C ALA A 230 -2.84 2.78 -5.99
N VAL A 231 -4.09 2.49 -5.55
CA VAL A 231 -4.85 1.30 -5.97
C VAL A 231 -5.10 1.32 -7.47
N ARG A 232 -5.45 2.47 -8.03
CA ARG A 232 -5.77 2.65 -9.45
C ARG A 232 -4.63 2.32 -10.41
N THR A 233 -3.40 2.26 -9.91
CA THR A 233 -2.23 1.94 -10.73
C THR A 233 -1.94 0.44 -10.84
N SER A 234 -2.57 -0.39 -10.01
CA SER A 234 -2.15 -1.77 -9.80
C SER A 234 -3.28 -2.79 -9.63
N TRP A 235 -4.53 -2.38 -9.45
CA TRP A 235 -5.64 -3.29 -9.17
C TRP A 235 -5.87 -4.35 -10.24
N GLY A 236 -5.60 -4.02 -11.51
CA GLY A 236 -5.70 -4.94 -12.64
C GLY A 236 -4.58 -5.98 -12.71
N GLU A 237 -3.43 -5.73 -12.04
CA GLU A 237 -2.24 -6.59 -12.13
C GLU A 237 -2.50 -8.02 -11.59
N THR A 238 -3.31 -8.16 -10.54
CA THR A 238 -3.67 -9.47 -9.98
C THR A 238 -4.66 -10.26 -10.84
N LEU A 239 -5.25 -9.61 -11.84
CA LEU A 239 -6.27 -10.16 -12.74
C LEU A 239 -5.73 -10.34 -14.15
N ASP A 240 -4.43 -10.07 -14.37
CA ASP A 240 -3.79 -10.02 -15.69
C ASP A 240 -4.53 -9.10 -16.68
N LEU A 241 -5.17 -8.03 -16.15
CA LEU A 241 -5.92 -7.08 -16.94
C LEU A 241 -4.97 -6.09 -17.61
N PRO A 242 -5.08 -5.86 -18.95
CA PRO A 242 -4.31 -4.82 -19.62
C PRO A 242 -4.52 -3.44 -18.98
N ARG A 243 -3.47 -2.62 -18.93
CA ARG A 243 -3.53 -1.28 -18.30
C ARG A 243 -4.62 -0.39 -18.89
N GLU A 244 -4.87 -0.51 -20.19
CA GLU A 244 -5.90 0.23 -20.92
C GLU A 244 -7.32 -0.10 -20.46
N LEU A 245 -7.49 -1.30 -19.88
CA LEU A 245 -8.75 -1.75 -19.31
C LEU A 245 -8.83 -1.53 -17.80
N ALA A 246 -7.70 -1.36 -17.12
CA ALA A 246 -7.63 -1.13 -15.68
C ALA A 246 -7.83 0.37 -15.32
N THR A 247 -8.89 0.98 -15.85
CA THR A 247 -9.24 2.38 -15.65
C THR A 247 -9.87 2.65 -14.28
N GLU A 248 -9.94 3.92 -13.88
CA GLU A 248 -10.61 4.36 -12.65
C GLU A 248 -12.13 4.10 -12.71
N GLY A 249 -12.76 4.39 -13.85
CA GLY A 249 -14.19 4.17 -14.02
C GLY A 249 -14.57 2.69 -13.99
N ARG A 250 -13.71 1.81 -14.54
CA ARG A 250 -13.93 0.36 -14.45
C ARG A 250 -13.68 -0.18 -13.04
N LEU A 251 -12.74 0.40 -12.30
CA LEU A 251 -12.55 0.09 -10.88
C LEU A 251 -13.80 0.44 -10.06
N ALA A 252 -14.39 1.62 -10.27
CA ALA A 252 -15.64 2.00 -9.62
C ALA A 252 -16.80 1.05 -10.00
N ALA A 253 -16.94 0.72 -11.28
CA ALA A 253 -17.91 -0.27 -11.75
C ALA A 253 -17.68 -1.66 -11.13
N THR A 254 -16.43 -2.05 -10.90
CA THR A 254 -16.08 -3.32 -10.26
C THR A 254 -16.58 -3.37 -8.82
N PHE A 255 -16.39 -2.31 -8.03
CA PHE A 255 -16.92 -2.27 -6.66
C PHE A 255 -18.45 -2.32 -6.61
N ARG A 256 -19.14 -1.66 -7.55
CA ARG A 256 -20.61 -1.77 -7.68
C ARG A 256 -21.03 -3.20 -8.02
N ALA A 257 -20.31 -3.85 -8.93
CA ALA A 257 -20.58 -5.25 -9.28
C ALA A 257 -20.29 -6.23 -8.12
N LEU A 258 -19.43 -5.86 -7.17
CA LEU A 258 -19.20 -6.60 -5.93
C LEU A 258 -20.31 -6.38 -4.89
N GLY A 259 -21.24 -5.44 -5.11
CA GLY A 259 -22.38 -5.20 -4.24
C GLY A 259 -22.25 -4.00 -3.29
N PHE A 260 -21.23 -3.15 -3.44
CA PHE A 260 -21.13 -1.92 -2.66
C PHE A 260 -22.22 -0.92 -3.08
N ASP A 261 -22.89 -0.32 -2.08
CA ASP A 261 -23.93 0.69 -2.29
C ASP A 261 -23.35 2.01 -2.79
N TYR A 262 -22.18 2.39 -2.26
CA TYR A 262 -21.46 3.61 -2.63
C TYR A 262 -19.98 3.33 -2.87
N VAL A 263 -19.44 3.99 -3.89
CA VAL A 263 -18.02 3.87 -4.29
C VAL A 263 -17.41 5.26 -4.39
N PHE A 264 -16.54 5.60 -3.45
CA PHE A 264 -15.94 6.91 -3.31
C PHE A 264 -14.45 6.91 -3.58
N ASP A 265 -13.88 8.11 -3.78
CA ASP A 265 -12.47 8.32 -4.02
C ASP A 265 -11.77 8.89 -2.77
N THR A 266 -10.82 8.14 -2.18
CA THR A 266 -9.98 8.64 -1.06
C THR A 266 -9.16 9.88 -1.45
N ASN A 267 -9.05 10.22 -2.74
CA ASN A 267 -8.43 11.47 -3.17
C ASN A 267 -9.10 12.69 -2.52
N PHE A 268 -10.40 12.65 -2.29
CA PHE A 268 -11.08 13.68 -1.51
C PHE A 268 -10.47 13.84 -0.11
N GLY A 269 -10.24 12.73 0.60
CA GLY A 269 -9.57 12.75 1.90
C GLY A 269 -8.12 13.24 1.82
N ALA A 270 -7.43 12.97 0.71
CA ALA A 270 -6.07 13.49 0.49
C ALA A 270 -6.07 15.01 0.27
N ASP A 271 -7.02 15.54 -0.49
CA ASP A 271 -7.19 17.00 -0.63
C ASP A 271 -7.51 17.66 0.73
N MET A 272 -8.38 17.05 1.54
CA MET A 272 -8.66 17.52 2.90
C MET A 272 -7.40 17.52 3.77
N THR A 273 -6.58 16.46 3.68
CA THR A 273 -5.29 16.39 4.41
C THR A 273 -4.36 17.54 4.01
N ILE A 274 -4.29 17.89 2.72
CA ILE A 274 -3.48 19.02 2.25
C ILE A 274 -3.98 20.35 2.80
N MET A 275 -5.29 20.53 2.87
CA MET A 275 -5.85 21.77 3.43
C MET A 275 -5.53 21.92 4.92
N GLU A 276 -5.67 20.86 5.70
CA GLU A 276 -5.38 20.87 7.14
C GLU A 276 -3.85 20.91 7.40
N GLU A 277 -3.08 20.00 6.82
CA GLU A 277 -1.63 19.89 7.03
C GLU A 277 -0.87 21.11 6.46
N GLY A 278 -1.31 21.64 5.30
CA GLY A 278 -0.76 22.86 4.72
C GLY A 278 -1.04 24.11 5.58
N SER A 279 -2.24 24.21 6.15
CA SER A 279 -2.60 25.28 7.08
C SER A 279 -1.83 25.17 8.40
N GLU A 280 -1.67 23.95 8.94
CA GLU A 280 -0.85 23.69 10.12
C GLU A 280 0.63 24.06 9.87
N LEU A 281 1.18 23.73 8.71
CA LEU A 281 2.54 24.10 8.33
C LEU A 281 2.71 25.63 8.38
N LEU A 282 1.78 26.40 7.81
CA LEU A 282 1.84 27.86 7.83
C LEU A 282 1.74 28.44 9.26
N GLU A 283 0.91 27.85 10.12
CA GLU A 283 0.87 28.24 11.54
C GLU A 283 2.20 27.97 12.25
N ARG A 284 2.82 26.79 12.01
CA ARG A 284 4.11 26.42 12.60
C ARG A 284 5.25 27.33 12.09
N LEU A 285 5.29 27.65 10.80
CA LEU A 285 6.21 28.63 10.23
C LEU A 285 6.01 30.03 10.87
N GLY A 286 4.78 30.37 11.24
CA GLY A 286 4.43 31.56 12.01
C GLY A 286 4.80 31.50 13.49
N GLY A 287 5.45 30.45 13.97
CA GLY A 287 5.94 30.28 15.36
C GLY A 287 4.97 29.57 16.30
N LYS A 288 3.93 28.91 15.78
CA LYS A 288 2.97 28.13 16.56
C LYS A 288 3.22 26.62 16.39
N GLY A 289 4.09 26.02 17.18
CA GLY A 289 4.32 24.59 17.17
C GLY A 289 5.79 24.19 16.97
N THR A 290 6.03 22.88 16.89
CA THR A 290 7.37 22.30 16.81
C THR A 290 7.85 22.18 15.37
N MET A 291 9.07 22.61 15.10
CA MET A 291 9.73 22.51 13.79
C MET A 291 10.93 21.55 13.85
N PRO A 292 11.28 20.88 12.73
CA PRO A 292 10.53 20.77 11.48
C PRO A 292 9.20 20.05 11.67
N MET A 293 8.21 20.31 10.81
CA MET A 293 6.97 19.55 10.78
C MET A 293 7.16 18.26 9.97
N PHE A 294 6.71 17.12 10.50
CA PHE A 294 6.70 15.82 9.82
C PHE A 294 5.30 15.46 9.36
N THR A 295 5.17 14.92 8.14
CA THR A 295 3.88 14.39 7.66
C THR A 295 3.40 13.22 8.53
N SER A 296 2.08 13.06 8.70
CA SER A 296 1.44 12.03 9.53
C SER A 296 0.60 11.02 8.76
N CYS A 297 0.47 11.15 7.44
CA CYS A 297 -0.42 10.33 6.62
C CYS A 297 0.02 8.86 6.49
N CYS A 298 1.29 8.50 6.78
CA CYS A 298 1.82 7.15 6.71
C CYS A 298 1.85 6.47 8.08
N PRO A 299 0.91 5.53 8.39
CA PRO A 299 0.85 4.91 9.72
C PRO A 299 2.07 4.03 10.04
N GLY A 300 2.76 3.50 9.04
CA GLY A 300 4.01 2.79 9.24
C GLY A 300 5.15 3.71 9.72
N TRP A 301 5.17 4.95 9.26
CA TRP A 301 6.07 6.00 9.74
C TRP A 301 5.69 6.47 11.15
N VAL A 302 4.44 6.82 11.38
CA VAL A 302 3.96 7.24 12.70
C VAL A 302 4.28 6.18 13.75
N ARG A 303 4.01 4.92 13.45
CA ARG A 303 4.33 3.79 14.31
C ARG A 303 5.84 3.63 14.55
N TYR A 304 6.67 3.84 13.51
CA TYR A 304 8.13 3.84 13.65
C TYR A 304 8.61 4.93 14.62
N LEU A 305 8.11 6.14 14.47
CA LEU A 305 8.48 7.27 15.32
C LEU A 305 8.10 7.00 16.78
N LYS A 306 6.88 6.51 17.04
CA LYS A 306 6.41 6.11 18.37
C LYS A 306 7.30 5.06 19.05
N ILE A 307 7.79 4.10 18.28
CA ILE A 307 8.62 2.99 18.79
C ILE A 307 10.06 3.43 19.02
N LYS A 308 10.65 4.18 18.11
CA LYS A 308 12.09 4.49 18.09
C LYS A 308 12.43 5.87 18.63
N HIS A 309 11.56 6.85 18.40
CA HIS A 309 11.80 8.27 18.69
C HIS A 309 10.56 8.93 19.32
N PRO A 310 10.06 8.44 20.48
CA PRO A 310 8.87 9.00 21.12
C PRO A 310 9.03 10.47 21.54
N ASP A 311 10.26 10.93 21.71
CA ASP A 311 10.61 12.32 21.98
C ASP A 311 10.36 13.27 20.81
N LYS A 312 10.09 12.75 19.61
CA LYS A 312 9.87 13.53 18.39
C LYS A 312 8.40 13.56 17.93
N LEU A 313 7.48 13.03 18.70
CA LEU A 313 6.07 12.99 18.32
C LEU A 313 5.46 14.38 18.12
N ALA A 314 5.92 15.38 18.87
CA ALA A 314 5.49 16.78 18.70
C ALA A 314 5.81 17.38 17.32
N HIS A 315 6.72 16.77 16.57
CA HIS A 315 7.02 17.17 15.19
C HIS A 315 5.99 16.68 14.17
N LEU A 316 5.26 15.59 14.48
CA LEU A 316 4.21 15.10 13.58
C LEU A 316 3.11 16.14 13.39
N SER A 317 2.55 16.20 12.18
CA SER A 317 1.30 16.89 11.96
C SER A 317 0.18 16.24 12.78
N SER A 318 -0.71 17.04 13.32
CA SER A 318 -1.90 16.57 14.03
C SER A 318 -2.97 16.02 13.09
N ALA A 319 -2.86 16.29 11.79
CA ALA A 319 -3.79 15.83 10.76
C ALA A 319 -3.87 14.30 10.73
N LYS A 320 -5.09 13.75 10.70
CA LYS A 320 -5.33 12.35 10.43
C LYS A 320 -4.90 12.02 9.00
N SER A 321 -4.71 10.73 8.71
CA SER A 321 -4.45 10.31 7.34
C SER A 321 -5.67 10.48 6.43
N PRO A 322 -5.49 10.55 5.09
CA PRO A 322 -6.60 10.60 4.13
C PRO A 322 -7.66 9.51 4.35
N GLN A 323 -7.25 8.29 4.74
CA GLN A 323 -8.17 7.21 5.05
C GLN A 323 -9.10 7.56 6.21
N GLN A 324 -8.55 8.08 7.30
CA GLN A 324 -9.30 8.38 8.52
C GLN A 324 -10.13 9.66 8.36
N MET A 325 -9.57 10.71 7.73
CA MET A 325 -10.35 11.91 7.41
C MET A 325 -11.57 11.58 6.55
N PHE A 326 -11.33 10.74 5.51
CA PHE A 326 -12.42 10.28 4.66
C PHE A 326 -13.48 9.52 5.45
N GLY A 327 -13.08 8.58 6.30
CA GLY A 327 -14.01 7.79 7.11
C GLY A 327 -14.84 8.64 8.07
N ALA A 328 -14.19 9.60 8.74
CA ALA A 328 -14.87 10.54 9.62
C ALA A 328 -15.93 11.36 8.88
N LEU A 329 -15.57 11.91 7.71
CA LEU A 329 -16.51 12.71 6.89
C LEU A 329 -17.59 11.86 6.24
N LEU A 330 -17.29 10.62 5.84
CA LEU A 330 -18.29 9.70 5.32
C LEU A 330 -19.41 9.46 6.35
N LYS A 331 -19.04 9.16 7.59
CA LYS A 331 -20.02 8.88 8.65
C LYS A 331 -20.72 10.12 9.17
N GLU A 332 -20.04 11.26 9.26
CA GLU A 332 -20.63 12.51 9.76
C GLU A 332 -21.35 13.30 8.63
N TYR A 333 -20.60 13.73 7.61
CA TYR A 333 -21.10 14.64 6.58
C TYR A 333 -22.02 13.94 5.58
N VAL A 334 -21.58 12.81 5.00
CA VAL A 334 -22.38 12.06 4.02
C VAL A 334 -23.52 11.33 4.72
N GLY A 335 -23.29 10.78 5.91
CA GLY A 335 -24.34 10.14 6.71
C GLY A 335 -25.49 11.08 7.04
N LEU A 336 -25.23 12.35 7.38
CA LEU A 336 -26.26 13.37 7.56
C LEU A 336 -27.01 13.68 6.26
N LYS A 337 -26.30 13.83 5.13
CA LYS A 337 -26.92 14.08 3.81
C LYS A 337 -27.82 12.93 3.37
N LEU A 338 -27.48 11.71 3.69
CA LEU A 338 -28.26 10.52 3.40
C LEU A 338 -29.40 10.26 4.42
N GLY A 339 -29.47 11.07 5.48
CA GLY A 339 -30.46 10.90 6.55
C GLY A 339 -30.23 9.65 7.41
N MET A 340 -29.02 9.13 7.46
CA MET A 340 -28.65 7.92 8.21
C MET A 340 -28.26 8.22 9.65
N VAL A 341 -27.73 9.41 9.91
CA VAL A 341 -27.34 9.90 11.24
C VAL A 341 -28.35 10.96 11.68
N PRO A 342 -28.98 10.87 12.86
CA PRO A 342 -29.84 11.94 13.36
C PRO A 342 -28.98 13.18 13.67
N PRO A 343 -29.46 14.40 13.39
CA PRO A 343 -28.73 15.61 13.74
C PRO A 343 -28.52 15.67 15.25
N ARG A 344 -27.27 15.92 15.68
CA ARG A 344 -26.90 16.04 17.11
C ARG A 344 -27.65 17.20 17.73
N GLN A 345 -28.25 17.02 18.91
CA GLN A 345 -28.83 18.11 19.68
C GLN A 345 -27.72 19.10 20.07
N GLY A 346 -27.72 20.28 19.44
CA GLY A 346 -26.74 21.34 19.68
C GLY A 346 -25.77 21.62 18.52
N ALA A 347 -25.79 20.85 17.44
CA ALA A 347 -25.16 21.27 16.20
C ALA A 347 -25.90 22.52 15.68
N HIS A 348 -25.17 23.60 15.39
CA HIS A 348 -25.74 24.75 14.68
C HIS A 348 -26.49 24.23 13.46
N GLU A 349 -27.77 24.62 13.32
CA GLU A 349 -28.53 24.32 12.11
C GLU A 349 -27.65 24.62 10.91
N LEU A 350 -27.39 23.59 10.09
CA LEU A 350 -26.72 23.77 8.82
C LEU A 350 -27.54 24.76 8.01
N ALA A 351 -27.13 26.03 8.05
CA ALA A 351 -27.86 27.12 7.44
C ALA A 351 -27.84 26.90 5.93
N GLY A 352 -28.91 26.28 5.40
CA GLY A 352 -29.11 26.19 3.96
C GLY A 352 -29.50 24.86 3.36
N VAL A 353 -29.63 23.79 4.10
CA VAL A 353 -30.22 22.56 3.53
C VAL A 353 -31.70 22.81 3.27
N ARG A 354 -32.03 23.24 2.06
CA ARG A 354 -33.42 23.33 1.60
C ARG A 354 -34.01 21.92 1.60
N GLU A 355 -35.03 21.69 2.40
CA GLU A 355 -35.91 20.54 2.23
C GLU A 355 -36.35 20.47 0.75
N GLY A 356 -35.92 19.44 0.04
CA GLY A 356 -36.37 19.18 -1.32
C GLY A 356 -35.31 19.08 -2.41
N ALA A 357 -34.01 19.27 -2.13
CA ALA A 357 -33.00 18.88 -3.08
C ALA A 357 -32.67 17.40 -2.87
N GLY A 358 -33.46 16.51 -3.42
CA GLY A 358 -33.10 15.13 -3.58
C GLY A 358 -31.80 15.09 -4.38
N LEU A 359 -30.69 14.64 -3.75
CA LEU A 359 -29.50 14.26 -4.48
C LEU A 359 -29.95 13.25 -5.53
N GLY A 360 -29.80 13.59 -6.82
CA GLY A 360 -30.08 12.69 -7.93
C GLY A 360 -29.06 11.58 -7.98
N ILE A 361 -28.96 10.82 -6.89
CA ILE A 361 -28.15 9.63 -6.81
C ILE A 361 -29.00 8.52 -7.41
N GLY A 362 -28.78 8.25 -8.70
CA GLY A 362 -29.41 7.14 -9.38
C GLY A 362 -28.90 5.83 -8.78
N VAL A 363 -29.68 5.25 -7.88
CA VAL A 363 -29.46 3.87 -7.46
C VAL A 363 -29.78 2.99 -8.66
N SER A 364 -28.75 2.52 -9.37
CA SER A 364 -28.90 1.50 -10.42
C SER A 364 -29.05 0.15 -9.75
N THR A 365 -30.27 -0.22 -9.39
CA THR A 365 -30.61 -1.60 -9.08
C THR A 365 -30.78 -2.36 -10.38
N ASN A 366 -29.70 -2.96 -10.91
CA ASN A 366 -29.84 -3.97 -11.93
C ASN A 366 -29.95 -5.34 -11.24
N PRO A 367 -31.10 -6.02 -11.35
CA PRO A 367 -31.21 -7.41 -10.94
C PRO A 367 -30.47 -8.28 -11.96
N VAL A 368 -29.59 -9.15 -11.46
CA VAL A 368 -28.96 -10.21 -12.24
C VAL A 368 -30.08 -11.10 -12.80
N GLY A 369 -30.33 -11.00 -14.10
CA GLY A 369 -31.32 -11.81 -14.80
C GLY A 369 -30.89 -13.24 -14.95
N THR A 370 -31.54 -14.15 -14.25
CA THR A 370 -31.59 -15.57 -14.65
C THR A 370 -32.63 -15.70 -15.76
N GLY A 371 -32.18 -16.05 -16.97
CA GLY A 371 -33.07 -16.30 -18.08
C GLY A 371 -33.94 -17.55 -17.85
N ALA A 372 -35.23 -17.35 -17.93
CA ALA A 372 -36.18 -18.38 -18.32
C ALA A 372 -37.33 -17.70 -19.10
N ASN A 373 -37.50 -18.10 -20.34
CA ASN A 373 -38.65 -17.78 -21.16
C ASN A 373 -39.92 -18.34 -20.51
N ASP A 374 -41.00 -17.55 -20.52
CA ASP A 374 -42.30 -18.01 -20.98
C ASP A 374 -43.31 -16.85 -21.06
N ASP A 375 -44.08 -16.85 -22.14
CA ASP A 375 -45.17 -15.97 -22.48
C ASP A 375 -46.31 -15.97 -21.45
N ALA A 376 -46.88 -14.83 -21.13
CA ALA A 376 -48.33 -14.59 -21.21
C ALA A 376 -48.79 -13.23 -20.61
N SER A 377 -49.47 -12.45 -21.45
CA SER A 377 -50.63 -11.58 -21.22
C SER A 377 -50.68 -10.56 -20.10
N VAL A 378 -50.65 -9.33 -20.54
CA VAL A 378 -51.35 -8.08 -20.12
C VAL A 378 -52.46 -8.22 -19.07
N ALA A 379 -52.30 -7.52 -17.95
CA ALA A 379 -53.37 -6.86 -17.21
C ALA A 379 -52.86 -5.61 -16.47
N ALA A 380 -53.37 -4.46 -16.82
CA ALA A 380 -53.17 -3.21 -16.15
C ALA A 380 -53.82 -3.22 -14.77
N ALA A 381 -53.10 -2.81 -13.73
CA ALA A 381 -53.70 -2.36 -12.48
C ALA A 381 -52.68 -1.51 -11.68
N GLY A 382 -53.09 -0.26 -11.47
CA GLY A 382 -52.87 0.46 -10.21
C GLY A 382 -51.45 0.93 -9.88
N GLU A 383 -51.18 2.20 -10.20
CA GLU A 383 -50.13 2.98 -9.56
C GLU A 383 -50.39 3.04 -8.04
N THR A 384 -49.62 2.28 -7.28
CA THR A 384 -49.35 2.60 -5.88
C THR A 384 -47.88 3.04 -5.81
N SER A 385 -47.67 4.34 -5.63
CA SER A 385 -46.37 4.90 -5.29
C SER A 385 -45.89 4.29 -3.98
N ALA A 386 -45.08 3.26 -4.07
CA ALA A 386 -44.24 2.88 -2.94
C ALA A 386 -43.20 4.00 -2.78
N ALA A 387 -43.40 4.89 -1.82
CA ALA A 387 -42.38 5.78 -1.33
C ALA A 387 -41.20 4.90 -0.94
N ALA A 388 -40.11 5.02 -1.67
CA ALA A 388 -38.85 4.40 -1.29
C ALA A 388 -38.51 4.92 0.11
N SER A 389 -38.62 4.07 1.12
CA SER A 389 -38.09 4.35 2.45
C SER A 389 -36.58 4.53 2.27
N GLY A 390 -36.11 5.78 2.39
CA GLY A 390 -34.70 6.10 2.37
C GLY A 390 -33.95 5.30 3.47
N PRO A 391 -32.62 5.31 3.47
CA PRO A 391 -31.78 4.48 4.35
C PRO A 391 -31.82 4.90 5.83
N MET A 392 -32.84 5.59 6.28
CA MET A 392 -32.98 6.03 7.67
C MET A 392 -32.86 4.88 8.67
N GLY A 393 -31.88 5.00 9.57
CA GLY A 393 -31.64 4.03 10.63
C GLY A 393 -30.68 2.90 10.28
N LYS A 394 -30.12 2.87 9.07
CA LYS A 394 -29.06 1.93 8.68
C LYS A 394 -27.69 2.45 9.12
N ARG A 395 -26.80 1.51 9.48
CA ARG A 395 -25.39 1.80 9.79
C ARG A 395 -24.57 1.89 8.49
N ILE A 396 -23.62 2.82 8.44
CA ILE A 396 -22.61 2.85 7.37
C ILE A 396 -21.46 1.93 7.76
N PHE A 397 -21.14 0.97 6.87
CA PHE A 397 -19.94 0.15 6.95
C PHE A 397 -18.94 0.65 5.92
N ASN A 398 -17.89 1.31 6.40
CA ASN A 398 -16.85 1.92 5.57
C ASN A 398 -15.72 0.94 5.30
N VAL A 399 -15.57 0.50 4.07
CA VAL A 399 -14.46 -0.32 3.60
C VAL A 399 -13.41 0.56 2.94
N SER A 400 -12.16 0.42 3.35
CA SER A 400 -11.04 1.15 2.75
C SER A 400 -10.20 0.21 1.87
N CYS A 401 -10.15 0.47 0.55
CA CYS A 401 -9.28 -0.28 -0.35
C CYS A 401 -7.92 0.41 -0.46
N MET A 402 -6.87 -0.22 0.08
CA MET A 402 -5.57 0.39 0.33
C MET A 402 -4.38 -0.43 -0.21
N PRO A 403 -3.31 0.20 -0.69
CA PRO A 403 -2.06 -0.48 -1.06
C PRO A 403 -1.18 -0.82 0.17
N CYS A 404 -1.71 -0.77 1.37
CA CYS A 404 -0.98 -0.69 2.63
C CYS A 404 -1.49 -1.72 3.66
N VAL A 405 -0.58 -2.33 4.44
CA VAL A 405 -0.93 -3.23 5.55
C VAL A 405 -1.12 -2.46 6.85
N ALA A 406 -0.32 -1.41 7.08
CA ALA A 406 -0.42 -0.59 8.29
C ALA A 406 -1.77 0.14 8.42
N LYS A 407 -2.50 0.34 7.31
CA LYS A 407 -3.86 0.89 7.32
C LYS A 407 -4.88 -0.01 8.03
N LYS A 408 -4.64 -1.34 8.10
CA LYS A 408 -5.45 -2.26 8.92
C LYS A 408 -5.27 -2.01 10.42
N TYR A 409 -4.07 -1.62 10.83
CA TYR A 409 -3.78 -1.23 12.20
C TYR A 409 -4.39 0.15 12.51
N GLU A 410 -4.16 1.14 11.64
CA GLU A 410 -4.68 2.49 11.81
C GLU A 410 -6.21 2.52 11.97
N ALA A 411 -6.93 1.68 11.22
CA ALA A 411 -8.39 1.55 11.33
C ALA A 411 -8.86 1.00 12.70
N ALA A 412 -7.98 0.33 13.43
CA ALA A 412 -8.29 -0.28 14.73
C ALA A 412 -7.76 0.54 15.93
N VAL A 413 -7.15 1.70 15.69
CA VAL A 413 -6.64 2.58 16.75
C VAL A 413 -7.82 3.20 17.50
N GLU A 414 -7.82 3.09 18.84
CA GLU A 414 -8.94 3.53 19.69
C GLU A 414 -9.24 5.02 19.52
N GLU A 415 -8.22 5.86 19.36
CA GLU A 415 -8.34 7.31 19.15
C GLU A 415 -8.97 7.69 17.80
N MET A 416 -9.09 6.72 16.88
CA MET A 416 -9.81 6.86 15.60
C MET A 416 -11.26 6.34 15.67
N VAL A 417 -11.69 5.89 16.85
CA VAL A 417 -13.06 5.45 17.12
C VAL A 417 -13.84 6.62 17.71
N ARG A 418 -14.94 7.00 17.08
CA ARG A 418 -15.84 8.04 17.59
C ARG A 418 -17.05 7.40 18.26
N GLU A 419 -17.32 7.80 19.52
CA GLU A 419 -18.38 7.23 20.36
C GLU A 419 -18.21 5.70 20.52
N THR A 420 -18.78 4.90 19.62
CA THR A 420 -18.71 3.43 19.63
C THR A 420 -18.43 2.84 18.24
N GLU A 421 -18.23 3.70 17.21
CA GLU A 421 -18.02 3.25 15.85
C GLU A 421 -16.69 3.74 15.28
N PRO A 422 -15.88 2.85 14.67
CA PRO A 422 -14.65 3.25 14.00
C PRO A 422 -14.96 4.08 12.75
N ASP A 423 -14.06 4.99 12.37
CA ASP A 423 -14.18 5.75 11.12
C ASP A 423 -14.05 4.83 9.90
N VAL A 424 -13.30 3.73 10.03
CA VAL A 424 -13.09 2.71 8.99
C VAL A 424 -13.35 1.33 9.59
N ASP A 425 -14.31 0.57 9.06
CA ASP A 425 -14.73 -0.72 9.60
C ASP A 425 -13.87 -1.89 9.10
N ALA A 426 -13.41 -1.84 7.84
CA ALA A 426 -12.53 -2.87 7.25
C ALA A 426 -11.55 -2.28 6.24
N VAL A 427 -10.39 -2.92 6.09
CA VAL A 427 -9.37 -2.50 5.12
C VAL A 427 -9.01 -3.66 4.20
N LEU A 428 -9.31 -3.52 2.92
CA LEU A 428 -8.88 -4.45 1.88
C LEU A 428 -7.56 -3.98 1.25
N THR A 429 -6.57 -4.84 1.18
CA THR A 429 -5.39 -4.59 0.33
C THR A 429 -5.72 -4.81 -1.14
N VAL A 430 -4.90 -4.30 -2.06
CA VAL A 430 -5.08 -4.54 -3.51
C VAL A 430 -5.08 -6.04 -3.83
N ARG A 431 -4.30 -6.84 -3.09
CA ARG A 431 -4.30 -8.30 -3.23
C ARG A 431 -5.61 -8.95 -2.78
N GLU A 432 -6.22 -8.42 -1.71
CA GLU A 432 -7.55 -8.88 -1.25
C GLU A 432 -8.63 -8.50 -2.23
N LEU A 433 -8.59 -7.28 -2.80
CA LEU A 433 -9.52 -6.88 -3.87
C LEU A 433 -9.47 -7.87 -5.04
N GLY A 434 -8.28 -8.23 -5.52
CA GLY A 434 -8.14 -9.21 -6.60
C GLY A 434 -8.70 -10.59 -6.25
N ARG A 435 -8.64 -11.01 -4.96
CA ARG A 435 -9.26 -12.26 -4.50
C ARG A 435 -10.78 -12.15 -4.40
N LEU A 436 -11.29 -11.04 -3.89
CA LEU A 436 -12.73 -10.77 -3.79
C LEU A 436 -13.39 -10.74 -5.18
N ILE A 437 -12.76 -10.10 -6.17
CA ILE A 437 -13.24 -10.10 -7.57
C ILE A 437 -13.35 -11.53 -8.13
N ARG A 438 -12.32 -12.37 -7.89
CA ARG A 438 -12.37 -13.78 -8.33
C ARG A 438 -13.42 -14.59 -7.58
N LEU A 439 -13.54 -14.39 -6.27
CA LEU A 439 -14.52 -15.08 -5.42
C LEU A 439 -15.95 -14.79 -5.86
N MET A 440 -16.24 -13.54 -6.20
CA MET A 440 -17.56 -13.07 -6.65
C MET A 440 -17.78 -13.31 -8.17
N HIS A 441 -16.81 -13.91 -8.87
CA HIS A 441 -16.86 -14.20 -10.31
C HIS A 441 -17.16 -12.97 -11.19
N VAL A 442 -16.71 -11.76 -10.81
CA VAL A 442 -16.95 -10.54 -11.58
C VAL A 442 -16.11 -10.54 -12.86
N ASN A 443 -16.76 -10.46 -14.02
CA ASN A 443 -16.09 -10.28 -15.30
C ASN A 443 -15.76 -8.81 -15.54
N VAL A 444 -14.66 -8.37 -14.97
CA VAL A 444 -14.23 -6.95 -14.99
C VAL A 444 -14.07 -6.40 -16.42
N ALA A 445 -13.56 -7.22 -17.35
CA ALA A 445 -13.33 -6.78 -18.73
C ALA A 445 -14.62 -6.41 -19.48
N ALA A 446 -15.77 -6.94 -19.03
CA ALA A 446 -17.08 -6.70 -19.63
C ALA A 446 -17.86 -5.55 -18.98
N LEU A 447 -17.35 -4.94 -17.90
CA LEU A 447 -18.04 -3.84 -17.24
C LEU A 447 -17.88 -2.54 -18.01
N ASP A 448 -18.96 -1.77 -18.12
CA ASP A 448 -18.93 -0.39 -18.54
C ASP A 448 -18.35 0.49 -17.42
N GLU A 449 -17.67 1.56 -17.78
CA GLU A 449 -17.10 2.49 -16.80
C GLU A 449 -18.20 3.31 -16.11
N THR A 450 -18.04 3.54 -14.81
CA THR A 450 -18.91 4.40 -14.01
C THR A 450 -18.08 5.38 -13.19
N PRO A 451 -18.57 6.60 -12.92
CA PRO A 451 -17.86 7.54 -12.04
C PRO A 451 -17.90 7.06 -10.58
N PHE A 452 -17.05 7.63 -9.73
CA PHE A 452 -17.23 7.59 -8.28
C PHE A 452 -18.46 8.39 -7.86
N ASP A 453 -18.98 8.13 -6.65
CA ASP A 453 -20.21 8.74 -6.17
C ASP A 453 -19.99 10.11 -5.51
N ASP A 454 -20.91 11.04 -5.73
CA ASP A 454 -20.95 12.34 -5.04
C ASP A 454 -21.36 12.18 -3.55
N PRO A 455 -20.92 13.09 -2.68
CA PRO A 455 -20.14 14.31 -2.89
C PRO A 455 -18.62 14.10 -2.78
N MET A 456 -18.13 12.87 -2.65
CA MET A 456 -16.72 12.53 -2.45
C MET A 456 -16.19 11.74 -3.66
N ASN A 457 -16.58 12.17 -4.88
CA ASN A 457 -16.39 11.42 -6.12
C ASN A 457 -14.96 11.52 -6.68
N GLU A 458 -14.42 12.73 -6.79
CA GLU A 458 -13.12 12.96 -7.39
C GLU A 458 -12.32 13.98 -6.58
N GLY A 459 -11.04 13.67 -6.39
CA GLY A 459 -10.07 14.61 -5.87
C GLY A 459 -9.26 15.26 -6.97
N SER A 460 -8.45 16.23 -6.58
CA SER A 460 -7.53 16.95 -7.45
C SER A 460 -6.37 16.07 -7.96
N GLY A 461 -5.61 16.57 -8.92
CA GLY A 461 -4.34 15.98 -9.33
C GLY A 461 -3.33 15.91 -8.18
N ALA A 462 -3.32 16.90 -7.29
CA ALA A 462 -2.51 16.91 -6.07
C ALA A 462 -2.82 15.69 -5.17
N ALA A 463 -4.08 15.34 -5.01
CA ALA A 463 -4.49 14.16 -4.25
C ALA A 463 -4.03 12.84 -4.90
N VAL A 464 -4.08 12.76 -6.22
CA VAL A 464 -3.65 11.55 -6.95
C VAL A 464 -2.20 11.21 -6.69
N ILE A 465 -1.30 12.21 -6.65
CA ILE A 465 0.14 11.98 -6.46
C ILE A 465 0.54 11.57 -5.04
N PHE A 466 -0.35 11.63 -4.04
CA PHE A 466 -0.12 11.11 -2.69
C PHE A 466 0.38 9.67 -2.66
N GLY A 467 0.04 8.89 -3.67
CA GLY A 467 0.48 7.51 -3.79
C GLY A 467 1.96 7.32 -4.10
N ALA A 468 2.68 8.36 -4.51
CA ALA A 468 4.10 8.33 -4.85
C ALA A 468 4.95 9.08 -3.81
N THR A 469 6.20 8.68 -3.64
CA THR A 469 7.17 9.40 -2.80
C THR A 469 7.40 10.82 -3.33
N GLY A 470 7.34 11.81 -2.44
CA GLY A 470 7.41 13.23 -2.77
C GLY A 470 6.05 13.83 -3.19
N GLY A 471 5.03 13.00 -3.35
CA GLY A 471 3.71 13.45 -3.79
C GLY A 471 2.94 14.25 -2.75
N VAL A 472 3.05 13.89 -1.47
CA VAL A 472 2.46 14.66 -0.36
C VAL A 472 3.14 16.02 -0.26
N MET A 473 4.47 16.03 -0.28
CA MET A 473 5.27 17.25 -0.26
C MET A 473 4.90 18.19 -1.40
N GLU A 474 4.87 17.68 -2.62
CA GLU A 474 4.51 18.47 -3.79
C GLU A 474 3.09 19.03 -3.70
N ALA A 475 2.13 18.23 -3.27
CA ALA A 475 0.74 18.65 -3.08
C ALA A 475 0.61 19.75 -2.02
N ALA A 476 1.30 19.59 -0.88
CA ALA A 476 1.33 20.58 0.19
C ALA A 476 1.98 21.90 -0.26
N LEU A 477 3.11 21.84 -0.95
CA LEU A 477 3.78 23.04 -1.47
C LEU A 477 2.93 23.79 -2.50
N ARG A 478 2.19 23.09 -3.37
CA ARG A 478 1.25 23.71 -4.31
C ARG A 478 0.20 24.55 -3.59
N SER A 479 -0.43 24.00 -2.56
CA SER A 479 -1.48 24.71 -1.80
C SER A 479 -0.93 25.75 -0.85
N ALA A 480 0.20 25.49 -0.15
CA ALA A 480 0.87 26.44 0.71
C ALA A 480 1.31 27.70 -0.08
N TYR A 481 1.82 27.52 -1.30
CA TYR A 481 2.14 28.67 -2.17
C TYR A 481 0.92 29.56 -2.43
N PHE A 482 -0.22 28.94 -2.75
CA PHE A 482 -1.47 29.68 -2.97
C PHE A 482 -1.95 30.40 -1.69
N LEU A 483 -1.92 29.72 -0.56
CA LEU A 483 -2.35 30.30 0.72
C LEU A 483 -1.52 31.53 1.13
N VAL A 484 -0.24 31.56 0.75
CA VAL A 484 0.65 32.71 1.03
C VAL A 484 0.49 33.83 -0.01
N ASN A 485 0.41 33.48 -1.29
CA ASN A 485 0.51 34.45 -2.39
C ASN A 485 -0.84 34.87 -2.98
N GLY A 486 -1.93 34.14 -2.68
CA GLY A 486 -3.26 34.34 -3.28
C GLY A 486 -3.34 34.02 -4.78
N THR A 487 -2.32 33.37 -5.34
CA THR A 487 -2.25 32.95 -6.74
C THR A 487 -1.61 31.57 -6.87
N ASN A 488 -2.07 30.77 -7.83
CA ASN A 488 -1.50 29.42 -8.04
C ASN A 488 -0.08 29.50 -8.58
N PRO A 489 0.81 28.58 -8.15
CA PRO A 489 2.08 28.35 -8.82
C PRO A 489 1.86 27.61 -10.15
N ASP A 490 2.93 27.46 -10.94
CA ASP A 490 2.95 26.42 -11.98
C ASP A 490 2.70 25.05 -11.28
N PRO A 491 1.75 24.25 -11.72
CA PRO A 491 1.49 22.94 -11.13
C PRO A 491 2.70 22.01 -11.06
N ASP A 492 3.70 22.20 -11.93
CA ASP A 492 4.93 21.43 -11.97
C ASP A 492 6.14 22.17 -11.32
N ALA A 493 5.91 23.26 -10.57
CA ALA A 493 6.98 24.04 -9.91
C ALA A 493 7.80 23.23 -8.88
N PHE A 494 7.22 22.18 -8.32
CA PHE A 494 7.81 21.44 -7.21
C PHE A 494 8.21 19.99 -7.56
N VAL A 495 8.33 19.66 -8.86
CA VAL A 495 8.63 18.29 -9.32
C VAL A 495 9.99 17.75 -8.86
N GLU A 496 10.88 18.58 -8.39
CA GLU A 496 12.22 18.17 -7.95
C GLU A 496 12.21 17.28 -6.69
N VAL A 497 11.10 17.24 -5.95
CA VAL A 497 10.91 16.33 -4.81
C VAL A 497 10.55 14.90 -5.23
N ARG A 498 10.19 14.68 -6.51
CA ARG A 498 9.81 13.36 -7.06
C ARG A 498 11.01 12.43 -7.20
N GLY A 499 10.76 11.12 -7.22
CA GLY A 499 11.70 10.05 -7.60
C GLY A 499 11.95 9.03 -6.48
N LEU A 500 12.80 8.03 -6.76
CA LEU A 500 13.01 6.86 -5.91
C LEU A 500 14.25 6.95 -5.01
N ASP A 501 15.01 8.05 -5.05
CA ASP A 501 16.15 8.23 -4.14
C ASP A 501 15.65 8.20 -2.69
N GLY A 502 16.39 7.51 -1.84
CA GLY A 502 15.94 7.22 -0.48
C GLY A 502 15.79 8.44 0.42
N TRP A 503 16.59 9.48 0.20
CA TRP A 503 16.52 10.78 0.88
C TRP A 503 16.86 11.89 -0.11
N LYS A 504 16.00 12.90 -0.20
CA LYS A 504 16.14 14.10 -1.02
C LYS A 504 15.86 15.34 -0.21
N GLU A 505 16.45 16.43 -0.62
CA GLU A 505 16.26 17.75 0.00
C GLU A 505 16.19 18.84 -1.07
N LYS A 506 15.38 19.84 -0.83
CA LYS A 506 15.20 21.02 -1.69
C LYS A 506 14.80 22.23 -0.87
N SER A 507 15.05 23.42 -1.44
CA SER A 507 14.50 24.68 -0.95
C SER A 507 13.61 25.31 -2.02
N PHE A 508 12.48 25.86 -1.59
CA PHE A 508 11.52 26.55 -2.44
C PHE A 508 11.17 27.91 -1.86
N ASP A 509 10.97 28.90 -2.72
CA ASP A 509 10.45 30.21 -2.34
C ASP A 509 8.92 30.20 -2.33
N LEU A 510 8.31 30.38 -1.16
CA LEU A 510 6.88 30.54 -0.96
C LEU A 510 6.55 32.01 -0.69
N GLY A 511 6.65 32.88 -1.73
CA GLY A 511 6.28 34.29 -1.60
C GLY A 511 7.27 35.15 -0.80
N GLY A 512 8.56 34.90 -0.96
CA GLY A 512 9.65 35.58 -0.25
C GLY A 512 10.08 34.89 1.04
N HIS A 513 9.48 33.72 1.35
CA HIS A 513 9.91 32.84 2.44
C HIS A 513 10.55 31.58 1.85
N GLU A 514 11.83 31.37 2.07
CA GLU A 514 12.51 30.13 1.71
C GLU A 514 12.07 29.02 2.68
N VAL A 515 11.49 27.94 2.13
CA VAL A 515 11.08 26.74 2.87
C VAL A 515 11.98 25.57 2.45
N ARG A 516 12.69 25.01 3.41
CA ARG A 516 13.59 23.86 3.22
C ARG A 516 12.83 22.58 3.50
N VAL A 517 12.82 21.68 2.53
CA VAL A 517 12.05 20.45 2.61
C VAL A 517 12.92 19.22 2.42
N ALA A 518 12.52 18.12 3.03
CA ALA A 518 13.12 16.81 2.80
C ALA A 518 12.05 15.75 2.56
N VAL A 519 12.39 14.76 1.73
CA VAL A 519 11.57 13.58 1.45
C VAL A 519 12.39 12.33 1.73
N ALA A 520 11.95 11.49 2.67
CA ALA A 520 12.56 10.20 2.96
C ALA A 520 11.64 9.04 2.58
N SER A 521 12.20 8.06 1.88
CA SER A 521 11.52 6.86 1.40
C SER A 521 12.23 5.61 1.93
N GLY A 522 11.47 4.79 2.70
CA GLY A 522 12.00 3.69 3.49
C GLY A 522 12.52 4.14 4.86
N LEU A 523 12.19 3.39 5.90
CA LEU A 523 12.44 3.82 7.29
C LEU A 523 13.94 3.88 7.66
N ALA A 524 14.79 3.06 7.03
CA ALA A 524 16.24 3.18 7.24
C ALA A 524 16.81 4.50 6.70
N ASN A 525 16.18 5.12 5.70
CA ASN A 525 16.56 6.45 5.22
C ASN A 525 15.95 7.54 6.11
N ALA A 526 14.76 7.33 6.65
CA ALA A 526 14.17 8.20 7.66
C ALA A 526 15.06 8.27 8.91
N GLU A 527 15.62 7.14 9.36
CA GLU A 527 16.57 7.10 10.49
C GLU A 527 17.82 7.94 10.23
N LYS A 528 18.39 7.83 9.02
CA LYS A 528 19.56 8.65 8.64
C LYS A 528 19.24 10.14 8.63
N LEU A 529 18.06 10.50 8.12
CA LEU A 529 17.58 11.88 8.10
C LEU A 529 17.40 12.41 9.52
N LEU A 530 16.75 11.66 10.42
CA LEU A 530 16.58 12.04 11.82
C LEU A 530 17.91 12.22 12.52
N ALA A 531 18.86 11.30 12.32
CA ALA A 531 20.21 11.41 12.90
C ALA A 531 20.95 12.66 12.41
N ALA A 532 20.82 13.02 11.14
CA ALA A 532 21.43 14.24 10.59
C ALA A 532 20.80 15.52 11.16
N ILE A 533 19.47 15.53 11.35
CA ILE A 533 18.77 16.64 12.03
C ILE A 533 19.25 16.77 13.48
N GLU A 534 19.34 15.66 14.23
CA GLU A 534 19.83 15.65 15.61
C GLU A 534 21.26 16.12 15.75
N ALA A 535 22.12 15.74 14.80
CA ALA A 535 23.51 16.19 14.76
C ALA A 535 23.67 17.67 14.37
N GLY A 536 22.58 18.33 13.92
CA GLY A 536 22.61 19.70 13.41
C GLY A 536 23.36 19.82 12.08
N GLU A 537 23.47 18.72 11.32
CA GLU A 537 24.11 18.70 10.00
C GLU A 537 23.21 19.29 8.93
N VAL A 538 21.89 19.14 9.12
CA VAL A 538 20.84 19.63 8.22
C VAL A 538 19.69 20.24 9.02
N GLU A 539 18.96 21.14 8.38
CA GLU A 539 17.84 21.84 8.98
C GLU A 539 16.73 22.00 7.95
N TYR A 540 15.51 21.60 8.31
CA TYR A 540 14.34 21.63 7.44
C TYR A 540 13.16 22.32 8.12
N ASP A 541 12.20 22.73 7.32
CA ASP A 541 10.92 23.26 7.78
C ASP A 541 9.83 22.20 7.66
N PHE A 542 9.83 21.40 6.57
CA PHE A 542 8.83 20.38 6.35
C PHE A 542 9.47 19.09 5.81
N VAL A 543 9.06 17.95 6.35
CA VAL A 543 9.64 16.62 6.02
C VAL A 543 8.53 15.61 5.71
N GLU A 544 8.56 15.06 4.51
CA GLU A 544 7.75 13.90 4.14
C GLU A 544 8.50 12.61 4.45
N VAL A 545 7.85 11.66 5.14
CA VAL A 545 8.38 10.32 5.35
C VAL A 545 7.38 9.26 4.91
N MET A 546 7.79 8.41 3.97
CA MET A 546 7.08 7.22 3.55
C MET A 546 7.81 5.95 4.00
N ALA A 547 7.12 5.07 4.76
CA ALA A 547 7.72 3.83 5.23
C ALA A 547 8.09 2.87 4.09
N CYS A 548 7.36 2.89 2.99
CA CYS A 548 7.60 2.02 1.84
C CYS A 548 8.50 2.72 0.81
N PRO A 549 9.51 2.03 0.25
CA PRO A 549 10.26 2.55 -0.90
C PRO A 549 9.33 2.87 -2.07
N GLY A 550 9.44 4.09 -2.60
CA GLY A 550 8.57 4.58 -3.66
C GLY A 550 7.17 5.03 -3.22
N GLY A 551 6.92 5.13 -1.89
CA GLY A 551 5.62 5.52 -1.33
C GLY A 551 4.58 4.41 -1.37
N CYS A 552 3.29 4.75 -1.40
CA CYS A 552 2.19 3.80 -1.46
C CYS A 552 2.16 2.97 -2.75
N ALA A 553 2.78 3.45 -3.83
CA ALA A 553 3.00 2.69 -5.07
C ALA A 553 3.86 1.43 -4.85
N GLY A 554 4.79 1.45 -3.86
CA GLY A 554 5.57 0.31 -3.37
C GLY A 554 5.01 -0.32 -2.08
N GLY A 555 3.76 -0.04 -1.74
CA GLY A 555 3.13 -0.42 -0.48
C GLY A 555 3.04 -1.93 -0.23
N GLY A 556 3.08 -2.32 1.06
CA GLY A 556 3.02 -3.73 1.48
C GLY A 556 1.74 -4.47 1.10
N GLY A 557 0.67 -3.77 0.68
CA GLY A 557 -0.59 -4.32 0.18
C GLY A 557 -0.68 -4.45 -1.34
N GLN A 558 0.31 -3.97 -2.09
CA GLN A 558 0.37 -4.01 -3.54
C GLN A 558 0.53 -5.44 -4.11
N PRO A 559 0.14 -5.69 -5.37
CA PRO A 559 0.45 -6.93 -6.09
C PRO A 559 1.97 -7.21 -6.07
N ILE A 560 2.32 -8.49 -6.00
CA ILE A 560 3.70 -8.93 -5.90
C ILE A 560 4.14 -9.51 -7.25
N HIS A 561 5.25 -9.00 -7.77
CA HIS A 561 5.89 -9.50 -8.97
C HIS A 561 7.32 -9.92 -8.62
N GLU A 562 7.68 -11.17 -8.91
CA GLU A 562 9.00 -11.67 -8.57
C GLU A 562 10.09 -10.95 -9.36
N ALA A 563 11.16 -10.58 -8.65
CA ALA A 563 12.32 -9.88 -9.19
C ALA A 563 12.01 -8.58 -9.96
N ARG A 564 10.84 -7.95 -9.71
CA ARG A 564 10.45 -6.70 -10.35
C ARG A 564 9.89 -5.73 -9.32
N GLU A 565 10.58 -4.62 -9.09
CA GLU A 565 10.07 -3.48 -8.34
C GLU A 565 9.29 -2.55 -9.26
N LEU A 566 7.97 -2.44 -9.02
CA LEU A 566 7.06 -1.64 -9.86
C LEU A 566 6.67 -0.30 -9.24
N ALA A 567 7.23 0.07 -8.09
CA ALA A 567 6.90 1.33 -7.42
C ALA A 567 7.15 2.55 -8.32
N GLY A 568 8.25 2.54 -9.07
CA GLY A 568 8.58 3.59 -10.04
C GLY A 568 7.56 3.71 -11.17
N ASP A 569 7.21 2.61 -11.82
CA ASP A 569 6.25 2.58 -12.93
C ASP A 569 4.84 3.00 -12.48
N ARG A 570 4.42 2.54 -11.30
CA ARG A 570 3.15 2.92 -10.68
C ARG A 570 3.15 4.40 -10.29
N GLY A 571 4.26 4.91 -9.75
CA GLY A 571 4.44 6.34 -9.45
C GLY A 571 4.34 7.21 -10.71
N GLN A 572 4.98 6.83 -11.81
CA GLN A 572 4.86 7.54 -13.09
C GLN A 572 3.42 7.55 -13.62
N THR A 573 2.66 6.48 -13.36
CA THR A 573 1.23 6.44 -13.71
C THR A 573 0.44 7.47 -12.90
N LEU A 574 0.71 7.63 -11.60
CA LEU A 574 0.06 8.66 -10.77
C LEU A 574 0.37 10.08 -11.28
N TYR A 575 1.62 10.37 -11.59
CA TYR A 575 1.99 11.67 -12.19
C TYR A 575 1.34 11.91 -13.55
N ALA A 576 1.12 10.86 -14.34
CA ALA A 576 0.41 10.97 -15.61
C ALA A 576 -1.09 11.24 -15.41
N LEU A 577 -1.69 10.69 -14.36
CA LEU A 577 -3.08 10.96 -13.98
C LEU A 577 -3.25 12.39 -13.45
N ASP A 578 -2.35 12.88 -12.58
CA ASP A 578 -2.33 14.29 -12.13
C ASP A 578 -2.39 15.26 -13.31
N ARG A 579 -1.49 15.07 -14.31
CA ARG A 579 -1.47 15.94 -15.50
C ARG A 579 -2.75 15.93 -16.34
N LYS A 580 -3.57 14.89 -16.21
CA LYS A 580 -4.86 14.77 -16.93
C LYS A 580 -6.04 15.36 -16.16
N ARG A 581 -5.91 15.61 -14.84
CA ARG A 581 -6.97 16.19 -14.04
C ARG A 581 -7.24 17.64 -14.44
N ALA A 582 -8.51 18.03 -14.48
CA ALA A 582 -8.92 19.42 -14.72
C ALA A 582 -8.47 20.31 -13.56
N THR A 583 -8.60 19.84 -12.34
CA THR A 583 -8.17 20.50 -11.09
C THR A 583 -6.89 19.83 -10.61
N ARG A 584 -5.79 20.61 -10.49
CA ARG A 584 -4.48 20.10 -10.05
C ARG A 584 -4.09 20.55 -8.64
N PHE A 585 -4.93 21.32 -7.98
CA PHE A 585 -4.69 21.91 -6.66
C PHE A 585 -5.80 21.50 -5.69
N SER A 586 -5.44 21.11 -4.47
CA SER A 586 -6.41 20.66 -3.46
C SER A 586 -7.38 21.77 -3.05
N HIS A 587 -6.91 23.00 -2.92
CA HIS A 587 -7.71 24.17 -2.57
C HIS A 587 -8.72 24.61 -3.66
N GLU A 588 -8.61 24.11 -4.88
CA GLU A 588 -9.56 24.33 -5.97
C GLU A 588 -10.57 23.19 -6.14
N SER A 589 -10.48 22.14 -5.32
CA SER A 589 -11.43 21.02 -5.37
C SER A 589 -12.83 21.49 -4.93
N PRO A 590 -13.83 21.46 -5.83
CA PRO A 590 -15.18 21.93 -5.48
C PRO A 590 -15.80 21.16 -4.31
N ASN A 591 -15.56 19.86 -4.24
CA ASN A 591 -16.07 19.01 -3.17
C ASN A 591 -15.48 19.35 -1.81
N VAL A 592 -14.18 19.68 -1.78
CA VAL A 592 -13.48 20.14 -0.57
C VAL A 592 -14.05 21.47 -0.10
N THR A 593 -14.16 22.45 -1.01
CA THR A 593 -14.73 23.77 -0.69
C THR A 593 -16.16 23.63 -0.14
N THR A 594 -17.00 22.84 -0.81
CA THR A 594 -18.39 22.59 -0.35
C THR A 594 -18.42 21.92 1.02
N CYS A 595 -17.51 20.97 1.30
CA CYS A 595 -17.46 20.32 2.61
C CYS A 595 -17.08 21.30 3.74
N TYR A 596 -16.14 22.22 3.48
CA TYR A 596 -15.85 23.29 4.45
C TYR A 596 -17.05 24.21 4.64
N GLU A 597 -17.67 24.68 3.58
CA GLU A 597 -18.85 25.57 3.67
C GLU A 597 -20.04 24.94 4.40
N GLU A 598 -20.30 23.65 4.18
CA GLU A 598 -21.49 22.99 4.72
C GLU A 598 -21.26 22.30 6.07
N CYS A 599 -20.02 21.90 6.42
CA CYS A 599 -19.76 21.05 7.59
C CYS A 599 -18.66 21.58 8.51
N LEU A 600 -17.50 21.94 7.95
CA LEU A 600 -16.30 22.18 8.74
C LEU A 600 -16.03 23.66 9.07
N GLY A 601 -16.54 24.59 8.25
CA GLY A 601 -16.26 26.02 8.32
C GLY A 601 -14.99 26.40 7.56
N GLU A 602 -13.85 26.33 8.21
CA GLU A 602 -12.54 26.65 7.62
C GLU A 602 -11.47 25.63 8.11
N PRO A 603 -10.34 25.51 7.41
CA PRO A 603 -9.22 24.69 7.90
C PRO A 603 -8.81 25.07 9.33
N LEU A 604 -8.43 24.08 10.13
CA LEU A 604 -8.08 24.19 11.55
C LEU A 604 -9.21 24.75 12.44
N SER A 605 -10.47 24.80 11.97
CA SER A 605 -11.60 25.15 12.81
C SER A 605 -11.81 24.11 13.92
N HIS A 606 -12.62 24.47 14.94
CA HIS A 606 -12.94 23.52 16.01
C HIS A 606 -13.56 22.21 15.48
N LYS A 607 -14.44 22.30 14.48
CA LYS A 607 -15.08 21.12 13.87
C LYS A 607 -14.10 20.32 13.01
N ALA A 608 -13.17 20.98 12.31
CA ALA A 608 -12.09 20.32 11.59
C ALA A 608 -11.18 19.58 12.57
N HIS A 609 -10.80 20.19 13.69
CA HIS A 609 -10.02 19.52 14.74
C HIS A 609 -10.74 18.29 15.31
N GLU A 610 -12.03 18.36 15.58
CA GLU A 610 -12.82 17.22 16.09
C GLU A 610 -12.80 16.02 15.13
N LEU A 611 -12.92 16.26 13.83
CA LEU A 611 -13.11 15.21 12.84
C LEU A 611 -11.82 14.76 12.16
N LEU A 612 -10.91 15.72 11.87
CA LEU A 612 -9.80 15.54 10.95
C LEU A 612 -8.43 15.51 11.65
N HIS A 613 -8.36 15.82 12.94
CA HIS A 613 -7.11 15.82 13.70
C HIS A 613 -7.11 14.77 14.80
N THR A 614 -5.94 14.46 15.30
CA THR A 614 -5.72 13.54 16.41
C THR A 614 -4.50 13.97 17.22
N ASP A 615 -4.51 13.64 18.51
CA ASP A 615 -3.33 13.81 19.35
C ASP A 615 -2.38 12.65 19.12
N GLN A 616 -1.31 12.92 18.39
CA GLN A 616 -0.31 11.92 18.04
C GLN A 616 0.42 11.35 19.26
N GLU A 617 0.44 12.04 20.42
CA GLU A 617 1.09 11.54 21.63
C GLU A 617 0.24 10.50 22.37
N GLN A 618 -1.09 10.54 22.20
CA GLN A 618 -2.03 9.67 22.91
C GLN A 618 -2.25 8.30 22.25
N TRP A 619 -1.88 8.12 21.00
CA TRP A 619 -2.05 6.82 20.34
C TRP A 619 -1.35 5.70 21.12
N THR A 620 -2.08 4.66 21.45
CA THR A 620 -1.50 3.39 21.91
C THR A 620 -0.91 2.61 20.74
N LEU A 621 0.19 1.89 20.98
CA LEU A 621 0.86 1.05 19.97
C LEU A 621 0.17 -0.29 19.84
#